data_ad3d81def60b8075a1474dca4f37db9d
#
_entry.id   ad3d81def60b8075a1474dca4f37db9d
#
_cell.length_a   1.000
_cell.length_b   1.000
_cell.length_c   1.000
_cell.angle_alpha   90.00
_cell.angle_beta   90.00
_cell.angle_gamma   90.00
#
_symmetry.space_group_name_H-M   'P 1'
#
loop_
_entity.id
_entity.type
_entity.pdbx_description
1 polymer ?
#
loop_
_entity_poly.entity_id
_entity_poly.type
_entity_poly.pdbx_seq_one_letter_code
_entity_poly.pdbx_strand_id
1 'polypeptide(L)'
;MVTMDPDYRWVARLMPRRGVDERTLPLLRLGMNLSARISRPGPGVRVRDEADGSARVRVYTPDVVSAPAALLWAHGGGFVLGRPEQEDPRLSGYAAALGITVVSVRYRLAPEHPFPAGLDDCLAAWRWLHGNAARLGVDPQRVAVGGTSAGGGLAAALAQRLVDESGTQPVAQLLVYPMLDDRTSADPGADVHANPVWNHVSNRTGWSSYLGRPPGEPDVPAYAVPARRDDLSGLPPTWVGVGTADLFLLEDRRYASRLADAGVPVELVEVDGVPHAFDSASSPRKSQDFWASQLGFLTEWLRLPNSFGEDAFTGLPGPDWIDQAPIRVEES
;
A
#
# COMPACT_ATOMS: atom_id res chain seq x y z
N MET A 1 1.41 19.62 18.93
CA MET A 1 2.60 18.89 18.42
C MET A 1 2.37 17.42 18.70
N VAL A 2 2.19 16.59 17.69
CA VAL A 2 2.07 15.14 17.89
C VAL A 2 3.43 14.64 18.37
N THR A 3 3.47 14.01 19.53
CA THR A 3 4.70 13.46 20.10
C THR A 3 4.89 12.06 19.53
N MET A 4 6.03 11.81 18.87
CA MET A 4 6.34 10.47 18.36
C MET A 4 6.36 9.44 19.51
N ASP A 5 5.67 8.32 19.30
CA ASP A 5 5.61 7.22 20.24
C ASP A 5 7.01 6.69 20.56
N PRO A 6 7.32 6.43 21.84
CA PRO A 6 8.64 5.96 22.27
C PRO A 6 9.16 4.73 21.53
N ASP A 7 8.28 3.79 21.19
CA ASP A 7 8.62 2.54 20.51
C ASP A 7 9.11 2.74 19.08
N TYR A 8 8.83 3.93 18.49
CA TYR A 8 9.23 4.27 17.11
C TYR A 8 10.32 5.35 17.04
N ARG A 9 10.80 5.89 18.16
CA ARG A 9 11.87 6.92 18.18
C ARG A 9 13.19 6.47 17.55
N TRP A 10 13.44 5.18 17.52
CA TRP A 10 14.63 4.62 16.89
C TRP A 10 14.63 4.84 15.36
N VAL A 11 13.46 4.87 14.74
CA VAL A 11 13.30 5.17 13.29
C VAL A 11 13.92 6.53 12.96
N ALA A 12 13.60 7.56 13.76
CA ALA A 12 14.15 8.90 13.59
C ALA A 12 15.68 8.99 13.79
N ARG A 13 16.28 8.02 14.50
CA ARG A 13 17.73 7.98 14.75
C ARG A 13 18.49 7.28 13.64
N LEU A 14 17.88 6.30 12.97
CA LEU A 14 18.52 5.48 11.94
C LEU A 14 18.34 6.03 10.53
N MET A 15 17.29 6.81 10.30
CA MET A 15 17.00 7.33 8.95
C MET A 15 17.78 8.63 8.66
N PRO A 16 18.37 8.74 7.45
CA PRO A 16 19.05 9.95 7.03
C PRO A 16 18.08 11.14 7.00
N ARG A 17 18.43 12.24 7.68
CA ARG A 17 17.61 13.46 7.72
C ARG A 17 17.46 14.19 6.37
N ARG A 18 18.29 13.85 5.38
CA ARG A 18 18.32 14.54 4.08
C ARG A 18 17.18 14.15 3.14
N GLY A 19 16.49 13.05 3.40
CA GLY A 19 15.47 12.55 2.48
C GLY A 19 16.03 12.01 1.16
N VAL A 20 15.11 11.68 0.25
CA VAL A 20 15.40 11.21 -1.10
C VAL A 20 15.46 12.42 -2.03
N ASP A 21 16.58 12.62 -2.69
CA ASP A 21 16.78 13.63 -3.72
C ASP A 21 17.51 13.03 -4.94
N GLU A 22 17.68 13.78 -6.00
CA GLU A 22 18.32 13.32 -7.24
C GLU A 22 19.75 12.80 -7.01
N ARG A 23 20.45 13.29 -5.98
CA ARG A 23 21.84 12.91 -5.67
C ARG A 23 21.90 11.62 -4.85
N THR A 24 20.95 11.42 -3.94
CA THR A 24 20.90 10.27 -3.06
C THR A 24 20.19 9.07 -3.70
N LEU A 25 19.30 9.32 -4.67
CA LEU A 25 18.48 8.30 -5.32
C LEU A 25 19.29 7.11 -5.90
N PRO A 26 20.40 7.29 -6.64
CA PRO A 26 21.15 6.15 -7.19
C PRO A 26 21.76 5.25 -6.11
N LEU A 27 22.26 5.86 -5.01
CA LEU A 27 22.83 5.10 -3.88
C LEU A 27 21.76 4.35 -3.11
N LEU A 28 20.59 4.99 -2.88
CA LEU A 28 19.46 4.34 -2.23
C LEU A 28 18.94 3.17 -3.06
N ARG A 29 18.81 3.32 -4.37
CA ARG A 29 18.44 2.22 -5.28
C ARG A 29 19.44 1.07 -5.23
N LEU A 30 20.74 1.36 -5.19
CA LEU A 30 21.76 0.33 -5.05
C LEU A 30 21.62 -0.42 -3.72
N GLY A 31 21.46 0.30 -2.61
CA GLY A 31 21.23 -0.29 -1.30
C GLY A 31 19.98 -1.16 -1.25
N MET A 32 18.86 -0.67 -1.80
CA MET A 32 17.62 -1.41 -1.91
C MET A 32 17.72 -2.65 -2.82
N ASN A 33 18.48 -2.56 -3.92
CA ASN A 33 18.75 -3.71 -4.77
C ASN A 33 19.58 -4.78 -4.07
N LEU A 34 20.50 -4.38 -3.18
CA LEU A 34 21.27 -5.32 -2.37
C LEU A 34 20.40 -5.95 -1.26
N SER A 35 19.60 -5.15 -0.56
CA SER A 35 18.69 -5.66 0.48
C SER A 35 17.64 -6.61 -0.08
N ALA A 36 17.13 -6.36 -1.29
CA ALA A 36 16.19 -7.24 -1.97
C ALA A 36 16.76 -8.64 -2.26
N ARG A 37 18.11 -8.77 -2.40
CA ARG A 37 18.76 -10.08 -2.62
C ARG A 37 18.79 -10.95 -1.36
N ILE A 38 18.68 -10.35 -0.19
CA ILE A 38 18.68 -11.03 1.11
C ILE A 38 17.27 -11.14 1.70
N SER A 39 16.30 -10.44 1.12
CA SER A 39 14.88 -10.59 1.51
C SER A 39 14.43 -12.03 1.24
N ARG A 40 13.66 -12.56 2.17
CA ARG A 40 13.17 -13.93 2.11
C ARG A 40 11.66 -13.93 2.28
N PRO A 41 10.94 -14.68 1.45
CA PRO A 41 9.53 -14.99 1.71
C PRO A 41 9.36 -15.63 3.08
N GLY A 42 8.22 -15.39 3.71
CA GLY A 42 7.82 -16.06 4.94
C GLY A 42 7.61 -17.58 4.72
N PRO A 43 7.61 -18.36 5.80
CA PRO A 43 7.37 -19.81 5.73
C PRO A 43 5.96 -20.11 5.20
N GLY A 44 5.78 -21.29 4.62
CA GLY A 44 4.48 -21.77 4.14
C GLY A 44 3.97 -21.05 2.87
N VAL A 45 4.85 -20.36 2.14
CA VAL A 45 4.50 -19.63 0.90
C VAL A 45 5.53 -19.88 -0.18
N ARG A 46 5.08 -20.30 -1.35
CA ARG A 46 5.89 -20.40 -2.56
C ARG A 46 5.85 -19.11 -3.32
N VAL A 47 7.02 -18.62 -3.72
CA VAL A 47 7.16 -17.36 -4.47
C VAL A 47 7.81 -17.62 -5.81
N ARG A 48 7.27 -16.99 -6.87
CA ARG A 48 7.83 -17.05 -8.22
C ARG A 48 7.65 -15.72 -8.93
N ASP A 49 8.62 -15.35 -9.76
CA ASP A 49 8.51 -14.22 -10.67
C ASP A 49 7.96 -14.70 -12.01
N GLU A 50 7.01 -13.95 -12.57
CA GLU A 50 6.42 -14.21 -13.87
C GLU A 50 6.42 -12.93 -14.72
N ALA A 51 6.54 -13.13 -16.04
CA ALA A 51 6.48 -12.04 -17.02
C ALA A 51 5.72 -12.51 -18.25
N ASP A 52 4.76 -11.68 -18.69
CA ASP A 52 4.00 -11.90 -19.92
C ASP A 52 3.64 -10.54 -20.53
N GLY A 53 4.12 -10.28 -21.74
CA GLY A 53 4.01 -8.97 -22.37
C GLY A 53 4.63 -7.86 -21.50
N SER A 54 3.82 -6.87 -21.12
CA SER A 54 4.22 -5.78 -20.22
C SER A 54 4.03 -6.13 -18.74
N ALA A 55 3.27 -7.16 -18.40
CA ALA A 55 3.07 -7.58 -17.03
C ALA A 55 4.34 -8.24 -16.47
N ARG A 56 4.83 -7.72 -15.36
CA ARG A 56 5.93 -8.30 -14.57
C ARG A 56 5.48 -8.41 -13.14
N VAL A 57 5.34 -9.61 -12.65
CA VAL A 57 4.72 -9.87 -11.35
C VAL A 57 5.52 -10.85 -10.52
N ARG A 58 5.38 -10.73 -9.21
CA ARG A 58 5.86 -11.67 -8.22
C ARG A 58 4.66 -12.30 -7.52
N VAL A 59 4.51 -13.61 -7.66
CA VAL A 59 3.33 -14.36 -7.21
C VAL A 59 3.65 -15.13 -5.95
N TYR A 60 2.85 -14.93 -4.91
CA TYR A 60 2.93 -15.60 -3.62
C TYR A 60 1.74 -16.56 -3.53
N THR A 61 2.03 -17.84 -3.43
CA THR A 61 1.01 -18.89 -3.32
C THR A 61 1.21 -19.60 -1.97
N PRO A 62 0.24 -19.54 -1.04
CA PRO A 62 0.35 -20.24 0.23
C PRO A 62 0.31 -21.76 0.01
N ASP A 63 0.95 -22.51 0.91
CA ASP A 63 0.90 -23.98 0.87
C ASP A 63 -0.51 -24.52 1.11
N VAL A 64 -1.30 -23.78 1.90
CA VAL A 64 -2.72 -24.04 2.16
C VAL A 64 -3.55 -22.92 1.55
N VAL A 65 -4.22 -23.20 0.42
CA VAL A 65 -5.17 -22.26 -0.21
C VAL A 65 -6.54 -22.46 0.44
N SER A 66 -7.03 -21.46 1.18
CA SER A 66 -8.32 -21.53 1.88
C SER A 66 -9.47 -20.94 1.05
N ALA A 67 -9.15 -20.10 0.07
CA ALA A 67 -10.16 -19.45 -0.75
C ALA A 67 -9.62 -19.09 -2.16
N PRO A 68 -10.46 -19.20 -3.19
CA PRO A 68 -10.11 -18.77 -4.56
C PRO A 68 -10.16 -17.24 -4.69
N ALA A 69 -9.35 -16.53 -3.91
CA ALA A 69 -9.31 -15.07 -3.91
C ALA A 69 -7.87 -14.59 -4.13
N ALA A 70 -7.71 -13.32 -4.51
CA ALA A 70 -6.40 -12.73 -4.69
C ALA A 70 -6.33 -11.27 -4.22
N LEU A 71 -5.10 -10.85 -3.91
CA LEU A 71 -4.72 -9.46 -3.68
C LEU A 71 -3.66 -9.06 -4.71
N LEU A 72 -3.96 -8.05 -5.54
CA LEU A 72 -2.97 -7.40 -6.39
C LEU A 72 -2.33 -6.25 -5.60
N TRP A 73 -1.00 -6.22 -5.56
CA TRP A 73 -0.26 -5.32 -4.69
C TRP A 73 0.77 -4.48 -5.43
N ALA A 74 0.80 -3.17 -5.15
CA ALA A 74 1.85 -2.28 -5.59
C ALA A 74 2.74 -1.89 -4.39
N HIS A 75 4.07 -2.03 -4.53
CA HIS A 75 5.02 -1.73 -3.47
C HIS A 75 5.21 -0.22 -3.25
N GLY A 76 5.69 0.16 -2.06
CA GLY A 76 6.07 1.53 -1.74
C GLY A 76 7.38 1.99 -2.38
N GLY A 77 7.77 3.25 -2.07
CA GLY A 77 9.03 3.82 -2.51
C GLY A 77 8.92 5.13 -3.30
N GLY A 78 7.84 5.91 -3.09
CA GLY A 78 7.68 7.25 -3.65
C GLY A 78 7.72 7.31 -5.17
N PHE A 79 7.30 6.26 -5.86
CA PHE A 79 7.37 6.06 -7.32
C PHE A 79 8.79 5.97 -7.90
N VAL A 80 9.83 6.26 -7.12
CA VAL A 80 11.23 6.34 -7.55
C VAL A 80 12.11 5.23 -6.99
N LEU A 81 11.63 4.52 -5.99
CA LEU A 81 12.31 3.43 -5.27
C LEU A 81 11.41 2.20 -5.20
N GLY A 82 11.97 1.12 -4.72
CA GLY A 82 11.20 -0.07 -4.38
C GLY A 82 11.27 -1.20 -5.39
N ARG A 83 10.89 -2.37 -4.88
CA ARG A 83 10.81 -3.64 -5.63
C ARG A 83 9.90 -4.61 -4.87
N PRO A 84 9.22 -5.54 -5.56
CA PRO A 84 8.37 -6.54 -4.90
C PRO A 84 9.08 -7.32 -3.79
N GLU A 85 10.37 -7.67 -3.97
CA GLU A 85 11.14 -8.48 -3.02
C GLU A 85 11.27 -7.84 -1.64
N GLN A 86 11.21 -6.53 -1.54
CA GLN A 86 11.30 -5.82 -0.27
C GLN A 86 10.07 -6.03 0.61
N GLU A 87 8.96 -6.38 -0.01
CA GLU A 87 7.70 -6.67 0.66
C GLU A 87 7.46 -8.18 0.84
N ASP A 88 8.45 -9.05 0.54
CA ASP A 88 8.33 -10.49 0.69
C ASP A 88 7.77 -10.93 2.07
N PRO A 89 8.24 -10.38 3.20
CA PRO A 89 7.69 -10.75 4.51
C PRO A 89 6.22 -10.38 4.66
N ARG A 90 5.84 -9.16 4.26
CA ARG A 90 4.46 -8.66 4.31
C ARG A 90 3.53 -9.49 3.43
N LEU A 91 3.91 -9.67 2.16
CA LEU A 91 3.05 -10.33 1.18
C LEU A 91 2.93 -11.83 1.42
N SER A 92 3.99 -12.46 1.92
CA SER A 92 3.92 -13.83 2.43
C SER A 92 2.98 -13.92 3.64
N GLY A 93 3.02 -12.92 4.53
CA GLY A 93 2.11 -12.82 5.65
C GLY A 93 0.65 -12.78 5.22
N TYR A 94 0.28 -11.91 4.26
CA TYR A 94 -1.08 -11.90 3.69
C TYR A 94 -1.45 -13.25 3.06
N ALA A 95 -0.57 -13.79 2.23
CA ALA A 95 -0.83 -15.06 1.57
C ALA A 95 -1.07 -16.18 2.57
N ALA A 96 -0.22 -16.32 3.58
CA ALA A 96 -0.32 -17.37 4.60
C ALA A 96 -1.53 -17.18 5.51
N ALA A 97 -1.72 -15.96 6.05
CA ALA A 97 -2.79 -15.67 7.01
C ALA A 97 -4.19 -15.81 6.38
N LEU A 98 -4.37 -15.34 5.14
CA LEU A 98 -5.65 -15.35 4.46
C LEU A 98 -5.88 -16.61 3.59
N GLY A 99 -4.85 -17.40 3.34
CA GLY A 99 -4.92 -18.55 2.44
C GLY A 99 -5.27 -18.16 1.00
N ILE A 100 -4.79 -17.03 0.51
CA ILE A 100 -5.08 -16.47 -0.82
C ILE A 100 -3.82 -16.30 -1.66
N THR A 101 -3.99 -16.18 -2.97
CA THR A 101 -2.89 -15.77 -3.86
C THR A 101 -2.64 -14.27 -3.75
N VAL A 102 -1.37 -13.86 -3.56
CA VAL A 102 -0.97 -12.46 -3.62
C VAL A 102 -0.09 -12.24 -4.84
N VAL A 103 -0.33 -11.16 -5.59
CA VAL A 103 0.40 -10.82 -6.81
C VAL A 103 0.97 -9.42 -6.68
N SER A 104 2.28 -9.30 -6.54
CA SER A 104 2.96 -8.00 -6.46
C SER A 104 3.44 -7.54 -7.83
N VAL A 105 3.17 -6.29 -8.15
CA VAL A 105 3.54 -5.69 -9.43
C VAL A 105 4.97 -5.17 -9.38
N ARG A 106 5.78 -5.56 -10.36
CA ARG A 106 7.07 -4.94 -10.62
C ARG A 106 6.89 -3.80 -11.61
N TYR A 107 6.40 -2.68 -11.13
CA TYR A 107 6.15 -1.53 -11.98
C TYR A 107 7.43 -0.73 -12.25
N ARG A 108 7.46 -0.04 -13.39
CA ARG A 108 8.55 0.83 -13.82
C ARG A 108 8.59 2.10 -12.96
N LEU A 109 9.80 2.50 -12.59
CA LEU A 109 10.04 3.61 -11.68
C LEU A 109 10.36 4.91 -12.45
N ALA A 110 9.94 6.01 -11.88
CA ALA A 110 10.37 7.35 -12.26
C ALA A 110 11.77 7.66 -11.66
N PRO A 111 12.51 8.62 -12.22
CA PRO A 111 12.18 9.48 -13.35
C PRO A 111 12.35 8.84 -14.72
N GLU A 112 12.95 7.66 -14.85
CA GLU A 112 13.20 7.01 -16.13
C GLU A 112 11.92 6.67 -16.86
N HIS A 113 10.87 6.37 -16.09
CA HIS A 113 9.54 6.04 -16.59
C HIS A 113 8.47 6.80 -15.80
N PRO A 114 8.24 8.08 -16.12
CA PRO A 114 7.23 8.89 -15.46
C PRO A 114 5.82 8.37 -15.75
N PHE A 115 4.81 8.98 -15.12
CA PHE A 115 3.40 8.73 -15.44
C PHE A 115 3.16 8.74 -16.96
N PRO A 116 2.40 7.79 -17.51
CA PRO A 116 1.59 6.78 -16.82
C PRO A 116 2.25 5.40 -16.61
N ALA A 117 3.55 5.27 -16.81
CA ALA A 117 4.23 3.98 -16.92
C ALA A 117 3.95 3.01 -15.73
N GLY A 118 4.06 3.49 -14.49
CA GLY A 118 3.81 2.66 -13.30
C GLY A 118 2.33 2.22 -13.20
N LEU A 119 1.39 3.10 -13.53
CA LEU A 119 -0.03 2.78 -13.56
C LEU A 119 -0.38 1.79 -14.69
N ASP A 120 0.22 1.96 -15.86
CA ASP A 120 0.03 1.02 -16.99
C ASP A 120 0.54 -0.38 -16.64
N ASP A 121 1.65 -0.47 -15.91
CA ASP A 121 2.17 -1.76 -15.43
C ASP A 121 1.24 -2.40 -14.39
N CYS A 122 0.61 -1.60 -13.51
CA CYS A 122 -0.42 -2.08 -12.58
C CYS A 122 -1.65 -2.60 -13.34
N LEU A 123 -2.11 -1.89 -14.36
CA LEU A 123 -3.22 -2.35 -15.21
C LEU A 123 -2.86 -3.61 -16.00
N ALA A 124 -1.63 -3.70 -16.52
CA ALA A 124 -1.16 -4.91 -17.19
C ALA A 124 -1.14 -6.12 -16.23
N ALA A 125 -0.70 -5.91 -15.00
CA ALA A 125 -0.72 -6.96 -13.96
C ALA A 125 -2.14 -7.36 -13.55
N TRP A 126 -3.08 -6.41 -13.46
CA TRP A 126 -4.49 -6.68 -13.25
C TRP A 126 -5.06 -7.57 -14.35
N ARG A 127 -4.85 -7.20 -15.61
CA ARG A 127 -5.31 -7.98 -16.77
C ARG A 127 -4.64 -9.35 -16.84
N TRP A 128 -3.36 -9.41 -16.53
CA TRP A 128 -2.61 -10.67 -16.45
C TRP A 128 -3.18 -11.60 -15.36
N LEU A 129 -3.49 -11.09 -14.17
CA LEU A 129 -4.08 -11.87 -13.08
C LEU A 129 -5.42 -12.48 -13.52
N HIS A 130 -6.29 -11.69 -14.14
CA HIS A 130 -7.59 -12.13 -14.65
C HIS A 130 -7.44 -13.17 -15.79
N GLY A 131 -6.52 -12.94 -16.71
CA GLY A 131 -6.21 -13.89 -17.80
C GLY A 131 -5.63 -15.22 -17.31
N ASN A 132 -4.99 -15.23 -16.12
CA ASN A 132 -4.40 -16.41 -15.50
C ASN A 132 -5.20 -16.95 -14.30
N ALA A 133 -6.39 -16.41 -14.02
CA ALA A 133 -7.16 -16.71 -12.83
C ALA A 133 -7.40 -18.22 -12.64
N ALA A 134 -7.81 -18.93 -13.69
CA ALA A 134 -8.01 -20.38 -13.64
C ALA A 134 -6.72 -21.15 -13.28
N ARG A 135 -5.58 -20.76 -13.86
CA ARG A 135 -4.27 -21.37 -13.57
C ARG A 135 -3.80 -21.09 -12.14
N LEU A 136 -4.16 -19.92 -11.60
CA LEU A 136 -3.82 -19.50 -10.25
C LEU A 136 -4.80 -20.04 -9.20
N GLY A 137 -5.90 -20.66 -9.60
CA GLY A 137 -6.97 -21.10 -8.70
C GLY A 137 -7.73 -19.92 -8.08
N VAL A 138 -7.85 -18.80 -8.79
CA VAL A 138 -8.46 -17.55 -8.34
C VAL A 138 -9.81 -17.36 -9.03
N ASP A 139 -10.81 -16.96 -8.28
CA ASP A 139 -12.06 -16.42 -8.80
C ASP A 139 -11.82 -14.94 -9.19
N PRO A 140 -11.97 -14.56 -10.47
CA PRO A 140 -11.75 -13.20 -10.93
C PRO A 140 -12.72 -12.18 -10.30
N GLN A 141 -13.82 -12.63 -9.69
CA GLN A 141 -14.75 -11.77 -8.95
C GLN A 141 -14.34 -11.57 -7.47
N ARG A 142 -13.22 -12.13 -7.05
CA ARG A 142 -12.71 -12.06 -5.66
C ARG A 142 -11.27 -11.57 -5.62
N VAL A 143 -11.02 -10.45 -6.29
CA VAL A 143 -9.71 -9.81 -6.38
C VAL A 143 -9.78 -8.43 -5.75
N ALA A 144 -8.99 -8.20 -4.70
CA ALA A 144 -8.75 -6.88 -4.13
C ALA A 144 -7.47 -6.26 -4.73
N VAL A 145 -7.37 -4.94 -4.66
CA VAL A 145 -6.13 -4.20 -4.95
C VAL A 145 -5.60 -3.54 -3.68
N GLY A 146 -4.29 -3.35 -3.60
CA GLY A 146 -3.71 -2.65 -2.47
C GLY A 146 -2.28 -2.21 -2.71
N GLY A 147 -1.73 -1.49 -1.74
CA GLY A 147 -0.35 -1.03 -1.79
C GLY A 147 0.05 -0.18 -0.59
N THR A 148 1.36 -0.04 -0.42
CA THR A 148 1.96 0.84 0.60
C THR A 148 2.42 2.15 -0.03
N SER A 149 2.18 3.29 0.63
CA SER A 149 2.75 4.59 0.24
C SER A 149 2.45 4.94 -1.23
N ALA A 150 3.44 5.16 -2.06
CA ALA A 150 3.28 5.37 -3.50
C ALA A 150 2.51 4.21 -4.19
N GLY A 151 2.72 2.97 -3.73
CA GLY A 151 1.95 1.82 -4.21
C GLY A 151 0.47 1.90 -3.83
N GLY A 152 0.14 2.45 -2.66
CA GLY A 152 -1.24 2.78 -2.27
C GLY A 152 -1.86 3.82 -3.21
N GLY A 153 -1.09 4.83 -3.62
CA GLY A 153 -1.49 5.78 -4.65
C GLY A 153 -1.75 5.12 -6.00
N LEU A 154 -0.87 4.20 -6.44
CA LEU A 154 -1.08 3.43 -7.68
C LEU A 154 -2.29 2.50 -7.59
N ALA A 155 -2.55 1.89 -6.44
CA ALA A 155 -3.72 1.05 -6.23
C ALA A 155 -5.04 1.87 -6.33
N ALA A 156 -5.08 3.05 -5.70
CA ALA A 156 -6.20 3.98 -5.80
C ALA A 156 -6.41 4.46 -7.24
N ALA A 157 -5.33 4.83 -7.94
CA ALA A 157 -5.37 5.23 -9.35
C ALA A 157 -5.87 4.11 -10.27
N LEU A 158 -5.42 2.87 -10.02
CA LEU A 158 -5.87 1.68 -10.74
C LEU A 158 -7.38 1.46 -10.53
N ALA A 159 -7.86 1.52 -9.28
CA ALA A 159 -9.29 1.38 -8.98
C ALA A 159 -10.13 2.43 -9.71
N GLN A 160 -9.71 3.70 -9.71
CA GLN A 160 -10.37 4.78 -10.45
C GLN A 160 -10.43 4.49 -11.95
N ARG A 161 -9.32 4.04 -12.54
CA ARG A 161 -9.23 3.74 -13.96
C ARG A 161 -10.12 2.55 -14.35
N LEU A 162 -10.17 1.52 -13.52
CA LEU A 162 -11.01 0.34 -13.76
C LEU A 162 -12.50 0.67 -13.70
N VAL A 163 -12.92 1.57 -12.82
CA VAL A 163 -14.30 2.08 -12.79
C VAL A 163 -14.64 2.76 -14.10
N ASP A 164 -13.78 3.62 -14.63
CA ASP A 164 -14.03 4.35 -15.88
C ASP A 164 -13.97 3.42 -17.11
N GLU A 165 -13.13 2.39 -17.09
CA GLU A 165 -13.09 1.38 -18.16
C GLU A 165 -14.31 0.43 -18.13
N SER A 166 -15.18 0.50 -17.12
CA SER A 166 -16.42 -0.30 -16.98
C SER A 166 -16.20 -1.82 -17.11
N GLY A 167 -15.00 -2.29 -16.78
CA GLY A 167 -14.63 -3.71 -16.77
C GLY A 167 -14.86 -4.38 -15.40
N THR A 168 -14.17 -5.49 -15.17
CA THR A 168 -14.15 -6.13 -13.85
C THR A 168 -13.53 -5.20 -12.84
N GLN A 169 -14.21 -4.97 -11.71
CA GLN A 169 -13.79 -4.08 -10.64
C GLN A 169 -13.13 -4.87 -9.51
N PRO A 170 -12.17 -4.29 -8.78
CA PRO A 170 -11.72 -4.87 -7.53
C PRO A 170 -12.84 -4.88 -6.49
N VAL A 171 -12.90 -5.94 -5.68
CA VAL A 171 -13.92 -6.05 -4.63
C VAL A 171 -13.62 -5.15 -3.43
N ALA A 172 -12.36 -4.71 -3.27
CA ALA A 172 -11.91 -3.81 -2.24
C ALA A 172 -10.57 -3.17 -2.61
N GLN A 173 -10.22 -2.05 -1.95
CA GLN A 173 -8.90 -1.46 -2.00
C GLN A 173 -8.31 -1.27 -0.60
N LEU A 174 -7.08 -1.77 -0.39
CA LEU A 174 -6.33 -1.68 0.85
C LEU A 174 -5.20 -0.65 0.69
N LEU A 175 -5.38 0.54 1.23
CA LEU A 175 -4.47 1.68 1.05
C LEU A 175 -3.69 1.94 2.34
N VAL A 176 -2.43 1.50 2.37
CA VAL A 176 -1.58 1.56 3.57
C VAL A 176 -0.74 2.84 3.49
N TYR A 177 -1.03 3.83 4.33
CA TYR A 177 -0.46 5.20 4.36
C TYR A 177 -0.20 5.74 2.94
N PRO A 178 -1.25 5.80 2.09
CA PRO A 178 -1.09 6.02 0.67
C PRO A 178 -0.61 7.42 0.33
N MET A 179 0.17 7.54 -0.74
CA MET A 179 0.62 8.81 -1.33
C MET A 179 -0.39 9.23 -2.40
N LEU A 180 -1.34 10.12 -2.06
CA LEU A 180 -2.54 10.40 -2.85
C LEU A 180 -2.58 11.78 -3.49
N ASP A 181 -1.95 12.79 -2.87
CA ASP A 181 -2.08 14.21 -3.24
C ASP A 181 -0.72 14.87 -3.44
N ASP A 182 -0.41 15.24 -4.68
CA ASP A 182 0.84 15.92 -5.02
C ASP A 182 0.97 17.32 -4.40
N ARG A 183 -0.17 17.95 -4.01
CA ARG A 183 -0.21 19.26 -3.37
C ARG A 183 0.41 19.26 -1.99
N THR A 184 0.39 18.14 -1.27
CA THR A 184 1.11 17.96 0.00
C THR A 184 2.61 18.22 -0.16
N SER A 185 3.19 17.89 -1.31
CA SER A 185 4.60 18.13 -1.61
C SER A 185 4.90 19.58 -2.04
N ALA A 186 3.88 20.33 -2.41
CA ALA A 186 4.01 21.76 -2.75
C ALA A 186 3.84 22.68 -1.53
N ASP A 187 3.30 22.16 -0.42
CA ASP A 187 3.10 22.90 0.83
C ASP A 187 4.25 22.64 1.83
N PRO A 188 5.19 23.60 2.03
CA PRO A 188 6.26 23.44 3.01
C PRO A 188 5.78 23.30 4.46
N GLY A 189 4.55 23.75 4.76
CA GLY A 189 3.92 23.64 6.07
C GLY A 189 3.40 22.22 6.38
N ALA A 190 3.29 21.36 5.39
CA ALA A 190 2.79 20.01 5.58
C ALA A 190 3.74 19.13 6.43
N ASP A 191 5.05 19.36 6.39
CA ASP A 191 6.06 18.59 7.16
C ASP A 191 6.30 19.17 8.56
N VAL A 192 5.23 19.36 9.33
CA VAL A 192 5.30 19.94 10.69
C VAL A 192 6.00 19.05 11.72
N HIS A 193 6.29 17.79 11.39
CA HIS A 193 6.86 16.80 12.31
C HIS A 193 8.26 16.31 11.93
N ALA A 194 8.87 16.88 10.87
CA ALA A 194 10.17 16.43 10.35
C ALA A 194 10.24 14.91 10.18
N ASN A 195 9.31 14.36 9.38
CA ASN A 195 9.11 12.93 9.17
C ASN A 195 10.42 12.19 8.85
N PRO A 196 10.81 11.19 9.64
CA PRO A 196 12.14 10.58 9.52
C PRO A 196 12.28 9.66 8.31
N VAL A 197 11.19 9.01 7.88
CA VAL A 197 11.22 8.02 6.78
C VAL A 197 10.92 8.66 5.44
N TRP A 198 9.83 9.44 5.39
CA TRP A 198 9.40 10.14 4.19
C TRP A 198 9.06 11.59 4.52
N ASN A 199 9.96 12.49 4.19
CA ASN A 199 9.84 13.91 4.46
C ASN A 199 9.42 14.71 3.23
N HIS A 200 9.23 16.01 3.40
CA HIS A 200 8.83 16.91 2.32
C HIS A 200 9.78 16.88 1.10
N VAL A 201 11.11 16.78 1.31
CA VAL A 201 12.09 16.69 0.21
C VAL A 201 11.88 15.42 -0.59
N SER A 202 11.74 14.29 0.09
CA SER A 202 11.45 12.99 -0.54
C SER A 202 10.13 13.02 -1.30
N ASN A 203 9.10 13.61 -0.70
CA ASN A 203 7.77 13.70 -1.29
C ASN A 203 7.78 14.54 -2.57
N ARG A 204 8.45 15.70 -2.54
CA ARG A 204 8.62 16.55 -3.71
C ARG A 204 9.40 15.85 -4.83
N THR A 205 10.50 15.15 -4.49
CA THR A 205 11.28 14.38 -5.46
C THR A 205 10.45 13.26 -6.09
N GLY A 206 9.71 12.52 -5.28
CA GLY A 206 8.83 11.45 -5.74
C GLY A 206 7.78 11.94 -6.73
N TRP A 207 6.99 12.95 -6.34
CA TRP A 207 5.95 13.52 -7.19
C TRP A 207 6.51 14.20 -8.44
N SER A 208 7.57 15.01 -8.32
CA SER A 208 8.20 15.66 -9.49
C SER A 208 8.67 14.64 -10.50
N SER A 209 9.34 13.57 -10.03
CA SER A 209 9.83 12.50 -10.91
C SER A 209 8.67 11.76 -11.57
N TYR A 210 7.64 11.42 -10.79
CA TYR A 210 6.48 10.66 -11.29
C TYR A 210 5.65 11.45 -12.30
N LEU A 211 5.37 12.74 -12.01
CA LEU A 211 4.61 13.59 -12.91
C LEU A 211 5.43 14.11 -14.10
N GLY A 212 6.78 14.06 -14.02
CA GLY A 212 7.68 14.67 -15.01
C GLY A 212 7.62 16.20 -15.03
N ARG A 213 7.10 16.82 -13.95
CA ARG A 213 6.92 18.26 -13.78
C ARG A 213 6.75 18.62 -12.30
N PRO A 214 6.80 19.91 -11.91
CA PRO A 214 6.56 20.32 -10.54
C PRO A 214 5.19 19.85 -10.01
N PRO A 215 5.12 19.34 -8.77
CA PRO A 215 3.85 18.98 -8.14
C PRO A 215 3.06 20.25 -7.74
N GLY A 216 1.77 20.10 -7.54
CA GLY A 216 0.88 21.18 -7.13
C GLY A 216 0.32 22.02 -8.28
N GLU A 217 0.80 21.84 -9.51
CA GLU A 217 0.25 22.52 -10.69
C GLU A 217 -1.22 22.16 -10.93
N PRO A 218 -2.06 23.09 -11.45
CA PRO A 218 -3.51 22.87 -11.54
C PRO A 218 -3.89 21.68 -12.45
N ASP A 219 -3.23 21.55 -13.60
CA ASP A 219 -3.58 20.56 -14.60
C ASP A 219 -2.73 19.29 -14.43
N VAL A 220 -3.33 18.20 -13.96
CA VAL A 220 -2.68 16.88 -13.92
C VAL A 220 -3.42 15.92 -14.83
N PRO A 221 -2.71 14.97 -15.46
CA PRO A 221 -3.37 13.92 -16.23
C PRO A 221 -4.35 13.12 -15.38
N ALA A 222 -5.43 12.63 -16.00
CA ALA A 222 -6.37 11.75 -15.32
C ALA A 222 -5.63 10.55 -14.67
N TYR A 223 -6.03 10.18 -13.46
CA TYR A 223 -5.46 9.10 -12.63
C TYR A 223 -4.03 9.35 -12.12
N ALA A 224 -3.34 10.41 -12.52
CA ALA A 224 -1.97 10.65 -12.03
C ALA A 224 -1.95 10.96 -10.53
N VAL A 225 -2.97 11.64 -10.02
CA VAL A 225 -3.10 12.05 -8.62
C VAL A 225 -4.51 11.68 -8.12
N PRO A 226 -4.65 10.56 -7.39
CA PRO A 226 -5.98 10.05 -7.00
C PRO A 226 -6.85 11.04 -6.24
N ALA A 227 -6.27 11.87 -5.38
CA ALA A 227 -7.01 12.87 -4.61
C ALA A 227 -7.57 14.03 -5.44
N ARG A 228 -7.15 14.18 -6.71
CA ARG A 228 -7.66 15.23 -7.61
C ARG A 228 -8.86 14.80 -8.46
N ARG A 229 -9.26 13.54 -8.38
CA ARG A 229 -10.50 13.08 -9.02
C ARG A 229 -11.70 13.68 -8.30
N ASP A 230 -12.63 14.30 -9.03
CA ASP A 230 -13.79 14.97 -8.44
C ASP A 230 -14.85 13.97 -7.97
N ASP A 231 -15.26 13.03 -8.80
CA ASP A 231 -16.26 12.02 -8.50
C ASP A 231 -15.61 10.71 -8.05
N LEU A 232 -15.80 10.34 -6.79
CA LEU A 232 -15.31 9.08 -6.20
C LEU A 232 -16.41 8.01 -6.09
N SER A 233 -17.61 8.27 -6.61
CA SER A 233 -18.70 7.31 -6.59
C SER A 233 -18.35 6.04 -7.37
N GLY A 234 -18.91 4.90 -6.93
CA GLY A 234 -18.68 3.61 -7.57
C GLY A 234 -17.30 3.00 -7.36
N LEU A 235 -16.41 3.65 -6.61
CA LEU A 235 -15.15 3.05 -6.19
C LEU A 235 -15.39 1.90 -5.20
N PRO A 236 -14.50 0.90 -5.15
CA PRO A 236 -14.69 -0.23 -4.26
C PRO A 236 -14.56 0.17 -2.79
N PRO A 237 -15.13 -0.61 -1.86
CA PRO A 237 -14.90 -0.49 -0.43
C PRO A 237 -13.43 -0.31 -0.11
N THR A 238 -13.12 0.64 0.77
CA THR A 238 -11.77 1.14 0.97
C THR A 238 -11.35 1.09 2.43
N TRP A 239 -10.20 0.50 2.70
CA TRP A 239 -9.47 0.65 3.94
C TRP A 239 -8.33 1.65 3.73
N VAL A 240 -8.23 2.64 4.59
CA VAL A 240 -7.13 3.62 4.63
C VAL A 240 -6.53 3.59 6.03
N GLY A 241 -5.25 3.31 6.15
CA GLY A 241 -4.58 3.35 7.43
C GLY A 241 -3.36 4.26 7.41
N VAL A 242 -3.19 5.10 8.46
CA VAL A 242 -2.12 6.09 8.51
C VAL A 242 -1.69 6.38 9.95
N GLY A 243 -0.43 6.75 10.14
CA GLY A 243 0.08 7.24 11.43
C GLY A 243 -0.24 8.72 11.66
N THR A 244 -0.54 9.11 12.92
CA THR A 244 -0.81 10.55 13.19
C THR A 244 0.45 11.42 13.13
N ALA A 245 1.65 10.82 13.09
CA ALA A 245 2.91 11.52 12.84
C ALA A 245 3.41 11.32 11.40
N ASP A 246 2.57 10.85 10.48
CA ASP A 246 2.88 10.68 9.07
C ASP A 246 2.64 11.98 8.29
N LEU A 247 3.46 12.22 7.25
CA LEU A 247 3.29 13.33 6.31
C LEU A 247 1.94 13.26 5.59
N PHE A 248 1.43 12.06 5.33
CA PHE A 248 0.22 11.83 4.53
C PHE A 248 -1.10 11.91 5.33
N LEU A 249 -1.04 12.09 6.66
CA LEU A 249 -2.23 12.07 7.51
C LEU A 249 -3.38 12.94 6.97
N LEU A 250 -3.09 14.17 6.56
CA LEU A 250 -4.14 15.12 6.16
C LEU A 250 -4.73 14.79 4.79
N GLU A 251 -3.91 14.31 3.85
CA GLU A 251 -4.41 13.90 2.53
C GLU A 251 -5.23 12.62 2.62
N ASP A 252 -4.80 11.66 3.45
CA ASP A 252 -5.49 10.39 3.68
C ASP A 252 -6.85 10.60 4.34
N ARG A 253 -6.92 11.44 5.38
CA ARG A 253 -8.19 11.86 5.99
C ARG A 253 -9.16 12.48 4.99
N ARG A 254 -8.67 13.42 4.18
CA ARG A 254 -9.49 14.10 3.18
C ARG A 254 -10.00 13.14 2.11
N TYR A 255 -9.14 12.23 1.66
CA TYR A 255 -9.53 11.26 0.66
C TYR A 255 -10.56 10.26 1.21
N ALA A 256 -10.36 9.74 2.43
CA ALA A 256 -11.30 8.88 3.12
C ALA A 256 -12.67 9.56 3.34
N SER A 257 -12.68 10.82 3.79
CA SER A 257 -13.91 11.61 3.93
C SER A 257 -14.65 11.75 2.60
N ARG A 258 -13.95 12.10 1.52
CA ARG A 258 -14.54 12.26 0.19
C ARG A 258 -15.09 10.94 -0.39
N LEU A 259 -14.45 9.81 -0.09
CA LEU A 259 -14.98 8.49 -0.42
C LEU A 259 -16.29 8.22 0.31
N ALA A 260 -16.34 8.49 1.62
CA ALA A 260 -17.56 8.32 2.42
C ALA A 260 -18.69 9.24 1.94
N ASP A 261 -18.40 10.51 1.64
CA ASP A 261 -19.35 11.47 1.08
C ASP A 261 -19.91 11.02 -0.29
N ALA A 262 -19.11 10.26 -1.07
CA ALA A 262 -19.51 9.66 -2.34
C ALA A 262 -20.27 8.33 -2.17
N GLY A 263 -20.56 7.89 -0.94
CA GLY A 263 -21.28 6.65 -0.64
C GLY A 263 -20.44 5.37 -0.72
N VAL A 264 -19.12 5.49 -0.77
CA VAL A 264 -18.21 4.35 -0.72
C VAL A 264 -18.03 3.89 0.73
N PRO A 265 -18.15 2.59 1.04
CA PRO A 265 -17.80 2.06 2.37
C PRO A 265 -16.30 2.32 2.66
N VAL A 266 -16.00 3.01 3.77
CA VAL A 266 -14.64 3.38 4.16
C VAL A 266 -14.36 2.97 5.59
N GLU A 267 -13.21 2.36 5.81
CA GLU A 267 -12.59 2.16 7.11
C GLU A 267 -11.32 3.00 7.17
N LEU A 268 -11.30 4.05 8.02
CA LEU A 268 -10.12 4.87 8.28
C LEU A 268 -9.51 4.46 9.62
N VAL A 269 -8.27 3.99 9.58
CA VAL A 269 -7.50 3.57 10.77
C VAL A 269 -6.35 4.52 11.00
N GLU A 270 -6.44 5.32 12.05
CA GLU A 270 -5.39 6.23 12.47
C GLU A 270 -4.65 5.67 13.68
N VAL A 271 -3.33 5.61 13.58
CA VAL A 271 -2.48 5.10 14.65
C VAL A 271 -1.69 6.24 15.30
N ASP A 272 -1.97 6.49 16.57
CA ASP A 272 -1.43 7.66 17.26
C ASP A 272 0.08 7.59 17.48
N GLY A 273 0.76 8.72 17.16
CA GLY A 273 2.18 8.96 17.39
C GLY A 273 3.14 8.16 16.51
N VAL A 274 2.68 7.42 15.50
CA VAL A 274 3.56 6.62 14.66
C VAL A 274 3.89 7.32 13.32
N PRO A 275 5.13 7.19 12.81
CA PRO A 275 5.57 7.81 11.58
C PRO A 275 5.21 6.96 10.35
N HIS A 276 5.52 7.45 9.16
CA HIS A 276 5.41 6.70 7.90
C HIS A 276 6.15 5.35 7.97
N ALA A 277 5.57 4.30 7.40
CA ALA A 277 6.11 2.93 7.35
C ALA A 277 6.45 2.31 8.72
N PHE A 278 5.74 2.73 9.78
CA PHE A 278 5.97 2.26 11.15
C PHE A 278 5.80 0.75 11.32
N ASP A 279 4.93 0.14 10.56
CA ASP A 279 4.61 -1.29 10.58
C ASP A 279 5.69 -2.17 9.93
N SER A 280 6.77 -1.57 9.39
CA SER A 280 7.99 -2.30 9.03
C SER A 280 8.66 -2.91 10.28
N ALA A 281 8.37 -2.37 11.48
CA ALA A 281 8.69 -2.97 12.76
C ALA A 281 7.49 -3.78 13.25
N SER A 282 7.56 -5.11 13.15
CA SER A 282 6.43 -6.00 13.46
C SER A 282 6.20 -6.26 14.96
N SER A 283 7.18 -5.97 15.82
CA SER A 283 7.11 -6.28 17.25
C SER A 283 6.25 -5.33 18.10
N PRO A 284 6.14 -4.01 17.81
CA PRO A 284 5.27 -3.14 18.59
C PRO A 284 3.78 -3.48 18.42
N ARG A 285 3.00 -3.39 19.49
CA ARG A 285 1.58 -3.71 19.48
C ARG A 285 0.79 -2.92 18.43
N LYS A 286 1.05 -1.61 18.29
CA LYS A 286 0.40 -0.77 17.29
C LYS A 286 0.59 -1.29 15.86
N SER A 287 1.77 -1.84 15.53
CA SER A 287 2.01 -2.48 14.24
C SER A 287 1.21 -3.77 14.07
N GLN A 288 1.06 -4.55 15.14
CA GLN A 288 0.28 -5.79 15.14
C GLN A 288 -1.22 -5.52 14.99
N ASP A 289 -1.76 -4.55 15.76
CA ASP A 289 -3.16 -4.14 15.68
C ASP A 289 -3.49 -3.57 14.28
N PHE A 290 -2.58 -2.77 13.72
CA PHE A 290 -2.69 -2.23 12.37
C PHE A 290 -2.70 -3.34 11.30
N TRP A 291 -1.87 -4.35 11.46
CA TRP A 291 -1.86 -5.53 10.61
C TRP A 291 -3.15 -6.34 10.74
N ALA A 292 -3.63 -6.57 11.96
CA ALA A 292 -4.86 -7.31 12.21
C ALA A 292 -6.08 -6.64 11.57
N SER A 293 -6.18 -5.30 11.63
CA SER A 293 -7.23 -4.53 10.95
C SER A 293 -7.22 -4.75 9.43
N GLN A 294 -6.05 -4.75 8.80
CA GLN A 294 -5.91 -5.04 7.36
C GLN A 294 -6.40 -6.44 7.00
N LEU A 295 -6.05 -7.44 7.80
CA LEU A 295 -6.50 -8.81 7.60
C LEU A 295 -8.03 -8.93 7.79
N GLY A 296 -8.59 -8.27 8.79
CA GLY A 296 -10.04 -8.21 9.04
C GLY A 296 -10.79 -7.66 7.83
N PHE A 297 -10.37 -6.50 7.32
CA PHE A 297 -10.94 -5.88 6.14
C PHE A 297 -10.88 -6.79 4.90
N LEU A 298 -9.70 -7.36 4.61
CA LEU A 298 -9.56 -8.28 3.47
C LEU A 298 -10.41 -9.55 3.63
N THR A 299 -10.55 -10.07 4.85
CA THR A 299 -11.40 -11.24 5.13
C THR A 299 -12.85 -10.95 4.80
N GLU A 300 -13.37 -9.81 5.22
CA GLU A 300 -14.74 -9.37 4.95
C GLU A 300 -14.99 -9.25 3.44
N TRP A 301 -14.21 -8.42 2.76
CA TRP A 301 -14.51 -8.05 1.38
C TRP A 301 -14.11 -9.13 0.35
N LEU A 302 -13.10 -9.94 0.65
CA LEU A 302 -12.81 -11.14 -0.14
C LEU A 302 -13.73 -12.32 0.21
N ARG A 303 -14.67 -12.15 1.17
CA ARG A 303 -15.62 -13.17 1.63
C ARG A 303 -14.91 -14.47 2.02
N LEU A 304 -13.84 -14.33 2.80
CA LEU A 304 -13.07 -15.48 3.26
C LEU A 304 -13.83 -16.19 4.39
N PRO A 305 -13.65 -17.51 4.57
CA PRO A 305 -14.19 -18.19 5.74
C PRO A 305 -13.58 -17.54 7.00
N ASN A 306 -14.39 -17.30 8.02
CA ASN A 306 -13.96 -16.82 9.34
C ASN A 306 -13.21 -17.94 10.06
N SER A 307 -12.02 -18.25 9.60
CA SER A 307 -11.12 -19.23 10.21
C SER A 307 -9.77 -18.60 10.48
N PHE A 308 -9.76 -17.55 11.30
CA PHE A 308 -8.56 -17.26 12.05
C PHE A 308 -8.53 -18.28 13.19
N GLY A 309 -7.97 -19.50 12.94
CA GLY A 309 -7.56 -20.36 14.02
C GLY A 309 -6.50 -19.61 14.84
N GLU A 310 -6.50 -19.82 16.15
CA GLU A 310 -5.50 -19.26 17.08
C GLU A 310 -4.05 -19.45 16.58
N ASP A 311 -3.83 -20.41 15.67
CA ASP A 311 -2.53 -20.76 15.09
C ASP A 311 -2.12 -19.91 13.86
N ALA A 312 -3.00 -19.10 13.26
CA ALA A 312 -2.64 -18.24 12.12
C ALA A 312 -1.66 -17.12 12.51
N PHE A 313 -1.42 -16.95 13.78
CA PHE A 313 -0.58 -15.92 14.39
C PHE A 313 0.66 -16.47 15.11
N THR A 314 1.00 -17.75 14.93
CA THR A 314 2.20 -18.37 15.51
C THR A 314 3.51 -17.87 14.88
N GLY A 315 3.77 -16.65 15.02
CA GLY A 315 4.96 -15.89 14.63
C GLY A 315 4.86 -14.45 15.14
N LEU A 316 3.68 -14.06 15.65
CA LEU A 316 3.44 -12.81 16.35
C LEU A 316 3.32 -13.11 17.85
N PRO A 317 3.98 -12.39 18.75
CA PRO A 317 3.96 -12.70 20.17
C PRO A 317 2.60 -12.37 20.82
N GLY A 318 1.93 -13.38 21.40
CA GLY A 318 0.94 -13.34 22.48
C GLY A 318 -0.54 -13.24 22.08
N PRO A 319 -1.44 -13.96 22.81
CA PRO A 319 -2.86 -14.09 22.53
C PRO A 319 -3.78 -12.99 23.07
N ASP A 320 -3.25 -11.96 23.74
CA ASP A 320 -4.07 -10.99 24.51
C ASP A 320 -4.85 -9.95 23.67
N TRP A 321 -4.79 -10.02 22.33
CA TRP A 321 -5.40 -9.04 21.42
C TRP A 321 -6.73 -9.50 20.79
N ILE A 322 -7.12 -10.76 21.02
CA ILE A 322 -8.37 -11.34 20.43
C ILE A 322 -9.63 -10.73 21.02
N ASP A 323 -9.59 -10.13 22.22
CA ASP A 323 -10.75 -9.65 22.96
C ASP A 323 -11.10 -8.17 22.75
N GLN A 324 -10.43 -7.45 21.85
CA GLN A 324 -10.75 -6.03 21.61
C GLN A 324 -11.24 -5.84 20.18
N ALA A 325 -12.53 -5.50 20.05
CA ALA A 325 -13.16 -5.09 18.81
C ALA A 325 -12.40 -3.92 18.13
N PRO A 326 -12.43 -3.81 16.78
CA PRO A 326 -11.80 -2.72 16.07
C PRO A 326 -12.30 -1.38 16.60
N ILE A 327 -11.37 -0.42 16.79
CA ILE A 327 -11.70 0.95 17.20
C ILE A 327 -12.50 1.57 16.06
N ARG A 328 -13.83 1.52 16.16
CA ARG A 328 -14.70 2.36 15.33
C ARG A 328 -14.58 3.77 15.90
N VAL A 329 -14.27 4.75 15.06
CA VAL A 329 -14.34 6.15 15.43
C VAL A 329 -15.82 6.46 15.64
N GLU A 330 -16.24 6.62 16.91
CA GLU A 330 -17.54 7.20 17.22
C GLU A 330 -17.50 8.69 16.84
N GLU A 331 -18.51 9.10 16.09
CA GLU A 331 -18.77 10.49 15.74
C GLU A 331 -18.96 11.32 17.04
N SER A 332 -18.17 12.35 17.18
CA SER A 332 -18.44 13.47 18.09
C SER A 332 -18.35 14.80 17.36
#